data_4aecdcd6816661588683b597641b6336
#
_entry.id   4aecdcd6816661588683b597641b6336
#
_cell.length_a   1.000
_cell.length_b   1.000
_cell.length_c   1.000
_cell.angle_alpha   90.00
_cell.angle_beta   90.00
_cell.angle_gamma   90.00
#
_symmetry.space_group_name_H-M   'P 1'
#
loop_
_entity.id
_entity.type
_entity.pdbx_description
1 polymer ?
#
loop_
_entity_poly.entity_id
_entity_poly.type
_entity_poly.pdbx_seq_one_letter_code
_entity_poly.pdbx_strand_id
1 'polypeptide(L)' 'MQIAGLPFDVDQVVTRGDPAGRKFAVFHLCGGRVQAVEAVNAPPEFMAGRQWLASRREVDPVRLADVTIPMKEV' A
#
# COMPACT_ATOMS: atom_id res chain seq x y z
N MET A 1 -4.84 -13.67 2.60
CA MET A 1 -5.01 -12.23 2.39
C MET A 1 -4.95 -11.51 3.73
N GLN A 2 -4.24 -10.39 3.78
CA GLN A 2 -4.15 -9.54 4.97
C GLN A 2 -4.74 -8.18 4.66
N ILE A 3 -5.48 -7.62 5.61
CA ILE A 3 -6.14 -6.32 5.45
C ILE A 3 -5.92 -5.51 6.73
N ALA A 4 -5.54 -4.24 6.58
CA ALA A 4 -5.41 -3.31 7.70
C ALA A 4 -6.00 -1.96 7.32
N GLY A 5 -6.55 -1.25 8.30
CA GLY A 5 -7.16 0.06 8.12
C GLY A 5 -8.58 0.00 7.57
N LEU A 6 -9.17 1.18 7.39
CA LEU A 6 -10.51 1.34 6.84
C LEU A 6 -10.43 2.34 5.68
N PRO A 7 -10.96 2.01 4.49
CA PRO A 7 -10.83 2.86 3.30
C PRO A 7 -11.86 3.98 3.28
N PHE A 8 -11.72 4.96 4.18
CA PHE A 8 -12.57 6.16 4.18
C PHE A 8 -12.00 7.23 3.27
N ASP A 9 -12.88 7.90 2.52
CA ASP A 9 -12.54 9.05 1.69
C ASP A 9 -11.38 8.78 0.74
N VAL A 10 -11.32 7.56 0.19
CA VAL A 10 -10.25 7.17 -0.72
C VAL A 10 -10.37 7.93 -2.03
N ASP A 11 -9.32 8.66 -2.40
CA ASP A 11 -9.24 9.38 -3.67
C ASP A 11 -8.33 8.70 -4.68
N GLN A 12 -7.52 7.72 -4.25
CA GLN A 12 -6.61 7.01 -5.12
C GLN A 12 -6.35 5.59 -4.62
N VAL A 13 -6.29 4.65 -5.54
CA VAL A 13 -5.96 3.26 -5.25
C VAL A 13 -4.71 2.91 -6.03
N VAL A 14 -3.70 2.38 -5.34
CA VAL A 14 -2.43 1.97 -5.95
C VAL A 14 -2.22 0.49 -5.76
N THR A 15 -2.04 -0.24 -6.87
CA THR A 15 -1.71 -1.66 -6.83
C THR A 15 -0.22 -1.81 -7.04
N ARG A 16 0.43 -2.50 -6.09
CA ARG A 16 1.86 -2.81 -6.16
C ARG A 16 2.03 -4.32 -6.30
N GLY A 17 2.72 -4.74 -7.35
CA GLY A 17 2.93 -6.16 -7.65
C GLY A 17 2.03 -6.65 -8.77
N ASP A 18 1.87 -7.96 -8.87
CA ASP A 18 1.14 -8.61 -9.95
C ASP A 18 -0.06 -9.38 -9.42
N PRO A 19 -1.29 -8.85 -9.57
CA PRO A 19 -2.49 -9.57 -9.14
C PRO A 19 -2.66 -10.93 -9.81
N ALA A 20 -2.27 -11.06 -11.07
CA ALA A 20 -2.35 -12.33 -11.79
C ALA A 20 -1.40 -13.38 -11.20
N GLY A 21 -0.26 -12.94 -10.67
CA GLY A 21 0.70 -13.81 -10.00
C GLY A 21 0.36 -14.08 -8.54
N ARG A 22 -0.72 -13.52 -8.02
CA ARG A 22 -1.16 -13.65 -6.62
C ARG A 22 -0.09 -13.21 -5.61
N LYS A 23 0.69 -12.20 -5.99
CA LYS A 23 1.68 -11.59 -5.11
C LYS A 23 1.59 -10.09 -5.31
N PHE A 24 0.78 -9.42 -4.50
CA PHE A 24 0.51 -8.01 -4.69
C PHE A 24 -0.03 -7.38 -3.40
N ALA A 25 -0.02 -6.06 -3.37
CA ALA A 25 -0.69 -5.27 -2.34
C ALA A 25 -1.47 -4.14 -2.99
N VAL A 26 -2.60 -3.79 -2.39
CA VAL A 26 -3.43 -2.67 -2.82
C VAL A 26 -3.44 -1.64 -1.70
N PHE A 27 -3.04 -0.42 -2.01
CA PHE A 27 -3.02 0.69 -1.06
C PHE A 27 -4.12 1.67 -1.41
N HIS A 28 -4.96 1.97 -0.43
CA HIS A 28 -6.04 2.95 -0.55
C HIS A 28 -5.56 4.24 0.08
N LEU A 29 -5.49 5.30 -0.72
CA LEU A 29 -4.90 6.57 -0.31
C LEU A 29 -5.94 7.68 -0.25
N CYS A 30 -5.71 8.61 0.67
CA CYS A 30 -6.44 9.88 0.73
C CYS A 30 -5.43 11.00 0.94
N GLY A 31 -5.31 11.91 -0.04
CA GLY A 31 -4.32 12.99 0.02
C GLY A 31 -2.88 12.49 0.14
N GLY A 32 -2.57 11.33 -0.46
CA GLY A 32 -1.24 10.72 -0.38
C GLY A 32 -0.98 9.91 0.89
N ARG A 33 -1.94 9.82 1.79
CA ARG A 33 -1.81 9.04 3.03
C ARG A 33 -2.55 7.72 2.91
N VAL A 34 -1.93 6.65 3.42
CA VAL A 34 -2.54 5.32 3.39
C VAL A 34 -3.70 5.27 4.36
N GLN A 35 -4.89 4.93 3.85
CA GLN A 35 -6.09 4.71 4.66
C GLN A 35 -6.32 3.23 4.93
N ALA A 36 -5.93 2.38 3.98
CA ALA A 36 -6.04 0.94 4.13
C ALA A 36 -5.02 0.26 3.23
N VAL A 37 -4.64 -0.95 3.59
CA VAL A 37 -3.79 -1.81 2.78
C VAL A 37 -4.35 -3.22 2.77
N GLU A 38 -4.38 -3.81 1.59
CA GLU A 38 -4.75 -5.21 1.38
C GLU A 38 -3.55 -5.90 0.73
N ALA A 39 -3.15 -7.05 1.25
CA ALA A 39 -1.98 -7.75 0.73
C ALA A 39 -2.27 -9.24 0.54
N VAL A 40 -1.79 -9.78 -0.57
CA VAL A 40 -1.85 -11.21 -0.87
C VAL A 40 -0.41 -11.67 -1.11
N ASN A 41 0.10 -12.54 -0.24
CA ASN A 41 1.47 -13.05 -0.32
C ASN A 41 2.53 -11.95 -0.41
N ALA A 42 2.30 -10.82 0.25
CA ALA A 42 3.19 -9.65 0.19
C ALA A 42 3.44 -9.11 1.61
N PRO A 43 4.11 -9.88 2.51
CA PRO A 43 4.34 -9.44 3.88
C PRO A 43 5.09 -8.12 4.04
N PRO A 44 6.17 -7.84 3.27
CA PRO A 44 6.85 -6.55 3.41
C PRO A 44 5.94 -5.36 3.10
N GLU A 45 5.12 -5.47 2.08
CA GLU A 45 4.18 -4.42 1.69
C GLU A 45 3.11 -4.21 2.76
N PHE A 46 2.62 -5.31 3.33
CA PHE A 46 1.62 -5.23 4.40
C PHE A 46 2.19 -4.56 5.65
N MET A 47 3.41 -4.94 6.06
CA MET A 47 4.08 -4.37 7.22
C MET A 47 4.31 -2.86 7.04
N ALA A 48 4.79 -2.46 5.87
CA ALA A 48 4.99 -1.05 5.55
C ALA A 48 3.67 -0.28 5.57
N GLY A 49 2.62 -0.86 4.99
CA GLY A 49 1.29 -0.24 5.00
C GLY A 49 0.77 -0.02 6.41
N ARG A 50 0.96 -0.98 7.31
CA ARG A 50 0.56 -0.83 8.71
C ARG A 50 1.32 0.30 9.40
N GLN A 51 2.63 0.40 9.15
CA GLN A 51 3.44 1.49 9.70
C GLN A 51 2.96 2.86 9.20
N TRP A 52 2.63 2.97 7.92
CA TRP A 52 2.14 4.21 7.33
C TRP A 52 0.75 4.58 7.87
N LEU A 53 -0.10 3.60 8.15
CA LEU A 53 -1.38 3.85 8.81
C LEU A 53 -1.17 4.48 10.19
N ALA A 54 -0.24 3.95 10.97
CA ALA A 54 0.04 4.43 12.31
C ALA A 54 0.71 5.81 12.30
N SER A 55 1.68 6.03 11.40
CA SER A 55 2.44 7.27 11.33
C SER A 55 1.75 8.37 10.53
N ARG A 56 0.72 8.02 9.75
CA ARG A 56 0.02 8.93 8.83
C ARG A 56 0.97 9.60 7.84
N ARG A 57 2.00 8.87 7.44
CA ARG A 57 3.00 9.37 6.49
C ARG A 57 2.39 9.51 5.10
N GLU A 58 2.73 10.59 4.40
CA GLU A 58 2.41 10.71 2.99
C GLU A 58 3.39 9.87 2.17
N VAL A 59 2.87 9.19 1.15
CA VAL A 59 3.66 8.38 0.24
C VAL A 59 3.45 8.84 -1.19
N ASP A 60 4.47 8.65 -2.02
CA ASP A 60 4.39 8.99 -3.44
C ASP A 60 3.70 7.82 -4.17
N PRO A 61 2.51 8.03 -4.77
CA PRO A 61 1.81 6.94 -5.45
C PRO A 61 2.60 6.34 -6.61
N VAL A 62 3.38 7.15 -7.31
CA VAL A 62 4.20 6.67 -8.44
C VAL A 62 5.29 5.72 -7.95
N ARG A 63 5.99 6.10 -6.88
CA ARG A 63 7.03 5.26 -6.29
C ARG A 63 6.42 4.01 -5.68
N LEU A 64 5.26 4.14 -5.04
CA LEU A 64 4.56 3.03 -4.42
C LEU A 64 4.17 1.96 -5.46
N ALA A 65 3.76 2.38 -6.64
CA ALA A 65 3.39 1.46 -7.72
C ALA A 65 4.60 0.78 -8.37
N ASP A 66 5.80 1.31 -8.19
CA ASP A 66 7.01 0.82 -8.82
C ASP A 66 7.63 -0.29 -7.97
N VAL A 67 7.52 -1.53 -8.43
CA VAL A 67 8.03 -2.70 -7.70
C VAL A 67 9.56 -2.76 -7.66
N THR A 68 10.25 -1.96 -8.47
CA THR A 68 11.71 -1.88 -8.43
C THR A 68 12.22 -1.02 -7.28
N ILE A 69 11.34 -0.23 -6.65
CA ILE A 69 11.69 0.61 -5.50
C ILE A 69 11.37 -0.18 -4.23
N PRO A 70 12.35 -0.45 -3.36
CA PRO A 70 12.07 -1.13 -2.08
C PRO A 70 11.08 -0.34 -1.22
N MET A 71 10.28 -1.05 -0.41
CA MET A 71 9.27 -0.41 0.44
C MET A 71 9.86 0.66 1.35
N LYS A 72 11.07 0.44 1.85
CA LYS A 72 11.75 1.40 2.74
C LYS A 72 12.14 2.71 2.04
N GLU A 73 12.10 2.73 0.71
CA GLU A 73 12.48 3.90 -0.09
C GLU A 73 11.30 4.60 -0.76
N VAL A 74 10.10 4.06 -0.54
CA VAL A 74 8.88 4.68 -1.06
C VAL A 74 8.58 6.01 -0.37
#